data_30151533dc38fe76160bfff15a0c719e
#
_entry.id   30151533dc38fe76160bfff15a0c719e
#
_cell.length_a   1.000
_cell.length_b   1.000
_cell.length_c   1.000
_cell.angle_alpha   90.00
_cell.angle_beta   90.00
_cell.angle_gamma   90.00
#
_symmetry.space_group_name_H-M   'P 1'
#
loop_
_entity.id
_entity.type
_entity.pdbx_description
1 polymer ?
#
loop_
_entity_poly.entity_id
_entity_poly.type
_entity_poly.pdbx_seq_one_letter_code
_entity_poly.pdbx_strand_id
1 'polypeptide(L)'
;MADDTITVERVQTGVRMEKRMVKVLKALAEYHDLSLGDLLEGIVVHAFENRAPFGERSLERIRKLKEVYGMDYGAESAHRFRESADD
;
A
#
# COMPACT_ATOMS: atom_id res chain seq x y z
N MET A 1 10.01 -31.08 -4.37
CA MET A 1 10.24 -29.78 -3.73
C MET A 1 8.97 -29.32 -3.06
N ALA A 2 9.09 -28.85 -1.83
CA ALA A 2 7.90 -28.42 -1.10
C ALA A 2 7.30 -27.16 -1.73
N ASP A 3 5.99 -27.13 -1.80
CA ASP A 3 5.25 -25.97 -2.28
C ASP A 3 4.98 -25.06 -1.07
N ASP A 4 5.55 -23.85 -1.11
CA ASP A 4 5.41 -22.91 -0.01
C ASP A 4 4.11 -22.10 -0.05
N THR A 5 3.29 -22.33 -1.08
CA THR A 5 2.03 -21.62 -1.16
C THR A 5 1.00 -22.20 -0.21
N ILE A 6 0.09 -21.36 0.22
CA ILE A 6 -1.05 -21.81 1.03
C ILE A 6 -2.32 -21.49 0.26
N THR A 7 -3.29 -22.36 0.40
CA THR A 7 -4.58 -22.18 -0.25
C THR A 7 -5.46 -21.31 0.64
N VAL A 8 -5.98 -20.23 0.07
CA VAL A 8 -6.82 -19.30 0.81
C VAL A 8 -8.08 -19.01 0.03
N GLU A 9 -9.09 -18.55 0.73
CA GLU A 9 -10.32 -18.05 0.11
C GLU A 9 -10.29 -16.52 0.21
N ARG A 10 -10.46 -15.84 -0.94
CA ARG A 10 -10.49 -14.39 -0.96
C ARG A 10 -11.90 -13.90 -1.18
N VAL A 11 -12.19 -12.75 -0.58
CA VAL A 11 -13.48 -12.09 -0.77
C VAL A 11 -13.22 -10.71 -1.36
N GLN A 12 -14.21 -10.21 -2.10
CA GLN A 12 -14.15 -8.86 -2.62
C GLN A 12 -14.53 -7.90 -1.50
N THR A 13 -13.72 -6.88 -1.28
CA THR A 13 -14.05 -5.85 -0.29
C THR A 13 -13.67 -4.49 -0.85
N GLY A 14 -14.40 -3.48 -0.47
CA GLY A 14 -14.13 -2.12 -0.91
C GLY A 14 -13.80 -1.23 0.26
N VAL A 15 -12.80 -0.37 0.08
CA VAL A 15 -12.43 0.62 1.07
C VAL A 15 -12.22 1.95 0.37
N ARG A 16 -12.43 3.03 1.10
CA ARG A 16 -12.15 4.37 0.60
C ARG A 16 -10.81 4.81 1.16
N MET A 17 -9.95 5.30 0.30
CA MET A 17 -8.61 5.72 0.69
C MET A 17 -8.29 7.04 0.03
N GLU A 18 -7.37 7.78 0.61
CA GLU A 18 -6.95 9.05 0.06
C GLU A 18 -6.40 8.84 -1.35
N LYS A 19 -6.78 9.71 -2.26
CA LYS A 19 -6.53 9.55 -3.70
C LYS A 19 -5.06 9.40 -4.04
N ARG A 20 -4.20 10.26 -3.48
CA ARG A 20 -2.76 10.23 -3.79
C ARG A 20 -2.11 8.97 -3.24
N MET A 21 -2.54 8.53 -2.07
CA MET A 21 -2.06 7.28 -1.48
C MET A 21 -2.38 6.09 -2.40
N VAL A 22 -3.57 6.07 -2.97
CA VAL A 22 -3.94 5.00 -3.90
C VAL A 22 -3.05 5.03 -5.14
N LYS A 23 -2.75 6.22 -5.65
CA LYS A 23 -1.86 6.34 -6.81
C LYS A 23 -0.46 5.81 -6.51
N VAL A 24 0.07 6.14 -5.34
CA VAL A 24 1.38 5.62 -4.92
C VAL A 24 1.32 4.10 -4.80
N LEU A 25 0.28 3.57 -4.17
CA LEU A 25 0.14 2.11 -4.02
C LEU A 25 0.07 1.41 -5.36
N LYS A 26 -0.73 1.91 -6.29
CA LYS A 26 -0.87 1.28 -7.60
C LYS A 26 0.45 1.32 -8.38
N ALA A 27 1.15 2.43 -8.33
CA ALA A 27 2.44 2.55 -9.00
C ALA A 27 3.48 1.62 -8.37
N LEU A 28 3.47 1.49 -7.06
CA LEU A 28 4.39 0.60 -6.36
C LEU A 28 4.09 -0.86 -6.70
N ALA A 29 2.83 -1.24 -6.76
CA ALA A 29 2.43 -2.59 -7.15
C ALA A 29 2.94 -2.90 -8.56
N GLU A 30 2.76 -1.97 -9.48
CA GLU A 30 3.25 -2.13 -10.85
C GLU A 30 4.76 -2.30 -10.89
N TYR A 31 5.47 -1.51 -10.10
CA TYR A 31 6.93 -1.60 -10.03
C TYR A 31 7.38 -2.99 -9.58
N HIS A 32 6.64 -3.62 -8.68
CA HIS A 32 6.98 -4.95 -8.16
C HIS A 32 6.32 -6.10 -8.92
N ASP A 33 5.60 -5.80 -9.99
CA ASP A 33 4.84 -6.80 -10.76
C ASP A 33 3.83 -7.54 -9.89
N LEU A 34 3.19 -6.82 -8.97
CA LEU A 34 2.18 -7.37 -8.09
C LEU A 34 0.83 -6.75 -8.42
N SER A 35 -0.24 -7.47 -8.13
CA SER A 35 -1.55 -6.83 -8.10
C SER A 35 -1.64 -5.93 -6.87
N LEU A 36 -2.56 -4.98 -6.90
CA LEU A 36 -2.78 -4.12 -5.74
C LEU A 36 -3.16 -4.95 -4.51
N GLY A 37 -3.99 -5.98 -4.71
CA GLY A 37 -4.38 -6.85 -3.59
C GLY A 37 -3.20 -7.56 -2.97
N ASP A 38 -2.30 -8.11 -3.80
CA ASP A 38 -1.11 -8.78 -3.28
C ASP A 38 -0.23 -7.83 -2.50
N LEU A 39 -0.04 -6.61 -3.01
CA LEU A 39 0.76 -5.63 -2.30
C LEU A 39 0.14 -5.30 -0.95
N LEU A 40 -1.18 -5.06 -0.92
CA LEU A 40 -1.86 -4.73 0.32
C LEU A 40 -1.83 -5.87 1.31
N GLU A 41 -2.02 -7.11 0.85
CA GLU A 41 -1.93 -8.27 1.75
C GLU A 41 -0.56 -8.35 2.40
N GLY A 42 0.49 -8.13 1.62
CA GLY A 42 1.85 -8.14 2.16
C GLY A 42 2.07 -7.07 3.22
N ILE A 43 1.58 -5.86 2.96
CA ILE A 43 1.68 -4.78 3.93
C ILE A 43 0.94 -5.14 5.22
N VAL A 44 -0.27 -5.65 5.09
CA VAL A 44 -1.13 -5.96 6.24
C VAL A 44 -0.51 -7.05 7.12
N VAL A 45 -0.05 -8.17 6.51
CA VAL A 45 0.50 -9.24 7.35
C VAL A 45 1.77 -8.80 8.06
N HIS A 46 2.60 -7.98 7.41
CA HIS A 46 3.78 -7.44 8.09
C HIS A 46 3.38 -6.53 9.24
N ALA A 47 2.39 -5.67 9.01
CA ALA A 47 1.91 -4.77 10.05
C ALA A 47 1.34 -5.53 11.24
N PHE A 48 0.62 -6.62 10.98
CA PHE A 48 0.05 -7.44 12.05
C PHE A 48 1.13 -8.02 12.96
N GLU A 49 2.32 -8.26 12.42
CA GLU A 49 3.42 -8.81 13.20
C GLU A 49 4.43 -7.75 13.63
N ASN A 50 4.05 -6.49 13.49
CA ASN A 50 4.91 -5.36 13.85
C ASN A 50 6.25 -5.41 13.12
N ARG A 51 6.22 -5.78 11.85
CA ARG A 51 7.39 -5.85 11.00
C ARG A 51 7.25 -4.86 9.85
N ALA A 52 8.36 -4.19 9.51
CA ALA A 52 8.34 -3.25 8.40
C ALA A 52 8.11 -4.01 7.08
N PRO A 53 7.14 -3.56 6.28
CA PRO A 53 6.82 -4.28 5.03
C PRO A 53 7.78 -4.02 3.88
N PHE A 54 8.62 -2.99 3.97
CA PHE A 54 9.47 -2.58 2.86
C PHE A 54 10.93 -2.48 3.25
N GLY A 55 11.81 -2.96 2.37
CA GLY A 55 13.24 -2.72 2.50
C GLY A 55 13.63 -1.35 1.96
N GLU A 56 14.91 -1.05 2.01
CA GLU A 56 15.41 0.29 1.66
C GLU A 56 15.13 0.66 0.20
N ARG A 57 15.25 -0.28 -0.72
CA ARG A 57 15.02 -0.01 -2.13
C ARG A 57 13.57 0.38 -2.39
N SER A 58 12.64 -0.34 -1.77
CA SER A 58 11.22 0.00 -1.90
C SER A 58 10.88 1.32 -1.23
N LEU A 59 11.49 1.60 -0.07
CA LEU A 59 11.28 2.87 0.62
C LEU A 59 11.75 4.05 -0.24
N GLU A 60 12.86 3.89 -0.92
CA GLU A 60 13.34 4.92 -1.85
C GLU A 60 12.35 5.15 -2.98
N ARG A 61 11.82 4.06 -3.55
CA ARG A 61 10.82 4.16 -4.61
C ARG A 61 9.56 4.85 -4.12
N ILE A 62 9.12 4.51 -2.92
CA ILE A 62 7.94 5.13 -2.32
C ILE A 62 8.16 6.64 -2.18
N ARG A 63 9.33 7.05 -1.71
CA ARG A 63 9.65 8.47 -1.57
C ARG A 63 9.51 9.21 -2.90
N LYS A 64 10.05 8.62 -3.96
CA LYS A 64 9.96 9.21 -5.30
C LYS A 64 8.53 9.27 -5.80
N LEU A 65 7.77 8.21 -5.58
CA LEU A 65 6.37 8.17 -6.02
C LEU A 65 5.52 9.18 -5.26
N LYS A 66 5.79 9.36 -3.98
CA LYS A 66 5.09 10.38 -3.21
C LYS A 66 5.32 11.77 -3.81
N GLU A 67 6.55 12.06 -4.22
CA GLU A 67 6.84 13.33 -4.89
C GLU A 67 6.08 13.45 -6.20
N VAL A 68 6.08 12.40 -7.01
CA VAL A 68 5.41 12.40 -8.31
C VAL A 68 3.92 12.73 -8.16
N TYR A 69 3.28 12.13 -7.16
CA TYR A 69 1.83 12.28 -7.00
C TYR A 69 1.43 13.34 -5.98
N GLY A 70 2.41 14.04 -5.42
CA GLY A 70 2.13 15.11 -4.47
C GLY A 70 1.59 14.63 -3.14
N MET A 71 1.94 13.42 -2.74
CA MET A 71 1.54 12.89 -1.43
C MET A 71 2.47 13.46 -0.37
N ASP A 72 2.09 14.60 0.19
CA ASP A 72 2.94 15.43 1.02
C ASP A 72 2.71 15.23 2.51
N TYR A 73 2.26 14.07 2.92
CA TYR A 73 2.02 13.74 4.33
C TYR A 73 2.57 12.35 4.63
N GLY A 74 2.66 12.03 5.90
CA GLY A 74 3.18 10.76 6.37
C GLY A 74 2.31 10.14 7.45
N ALA A 75 2.90 9.23 8.21
CA ALA A 75 2.16 8.42 9.19
C ALA A 75 1.49 9.25 10.28
N GLU A 76 2.03 10.42 10.59
CA GLU A 76 1.44 11.30 11.60
C GLU A 76 0.05 11.79 11.21
N SER A 77 -0.30 11.71 9.94
CA SER A 77 -1.62 12.12 9.46
C SER A 77 -2.66 11.00 9.47
N ALA A 78 -2.24 9.77 9.79
CA ALA A 78 -3.16 8.64 9.80
C ALA A 78 -4.33 8.90 10.74
N HIS A 79 -5.54 8.56 10.30
CA HIS A 79 -6.78 8.74 11.06
C HIS A 79 -7.17 10.19 11.28
N ARG A 80 -6.54 11.11 10.56
CA ARG A 80 -6.79 12.54 10.70
C ARG A 80 -7.28 13.18 9.42
N PHE A 81 -7.72 12.36 8.45
CA PHE A 81 -8.21 12.87 7.18
C PHE A 81 -9.67 13.27 7.28
N ARG A 82 -10.02 14.30 6.52
CA ARG A 82 -11.38 14.74 6.33
C ARG A 82 -11.61 14.90 4.84
N GLU A 83 -12.69 14.30 4.33
CA GLU A 83 -12.97 14.37 2.90
C GLU A 83 -13.43 15.77 2.50
N SER A 84 -13.02 16.16 1.29
CA SER A 84 -13.47 17.41 0.72
C SER A 84 -14.95 17.33 0.38
N ALA A 85 -15.68 18.40 0.70
CA ALA A 85 -17.10 18.48 0.39
C ALA A 85 -17.35 18.67 -1.11
N ASP A 86 -16.33 19.05 -1.85
CA ASP A 86 -16.44 19.34 -3.28
C ASP A 86 -16.19 18.14 -4.17
N ASP A 87 -15.91 17.01 -3.61
CA ASP A 87 -15.63 15.80 -4.41
C ASP A 87 -16.88 15.14 -4.98
#